data_a07810d3b7544516ec76f037566a294e
#
_entry.id   a07810d3b7544516ec76f037566a294e
#
_cell.length_a   1.000
_cell.length_b   1.000
_cell.length_c   1.000
_cell.angle_alpha   90.00
_cell.angle_beta   90.00
_cell.angle_gamma   90.00
#
_symmetry.space_group_name_H-M   'P 1'
#
loop_
_entity.id
_entity.type
_entity.pdbx_description
1 polymer ?
#
loop_
_entity_poly.entity_id
_entity_poly.type
_entity_poly.pdbx_seq_one_letter_code
_entity_poly.pdbx_strand_id
1 'polypeptide(L)'
;MSKYNNLLIDRCRTVDWRKTLENKGYSYFDKGKYNLNLIGVRSKEHGNEFNDVFIIDYWTANGKRYTPIYPCTTDPGYKSLTNPVNIKGCAILVPGQYRGCFKKGYHKGQYLALVQHKPVKVFRDTNKDFYLDCDESTIEEGMFGINIHKAGESSIVVDGWSAGCQVLARSMDFRELMNIVNLAIPLWGDVFTYTLLEEKDLII
;
A
#
# COMPACT_ATOMS: atom_id res chain seq x y z
N MET A 1 -20.81 10.66 -9.99
CA MET A 1 -19.50 10.18 -10.48
C MET A 1 -18.73 9.66 -9.26
N SER A 2 -18.03 8.54 -9.40
CA SER A 2 -17.21 8.03 -8.30
C SER A 2 -16.08 9.01 -7.96
N LYS A 3 -15.76 9.07 -6.68
CA LYS A 3 -14.74 9.96 -6.12
C LYS A 3 -13.32 9.42 -6.27
N TYR A 4 -13.17 8.20 -6.82
CA TYR A 4 -11.89 7.47 -6.87
C TYR A 4 -11.61 7.01 -8.30
N ASN A 5 -10.38 6.60 -8.58
CA ASN A 5 -9.95 6.07 -9.87
C ASN A 5 -10.64 4.74 -10.22
N ASN A 6 -11.87 4.83 -10.71
CA ASN A 6 -12.66 3.64 -11.06
C ASN A 6 -12.03 2.82 -12.18
N LEU A 7 -11.34 3.45 -13.13
CA LEU A 7 -10.70 2.73 -14.25
C LEU A 7 -9.64 1.78 -13.73
N LEU A 8 -8.79 2.23 -12.80
CA LEU A 8 -7.76 1.37 -12.20
C LEU A 8 -8.40 0.28 -11.31
N ILE A 9 -9.41 0.63 -10.52
CA ILE A 9 -10.16 -0.35 -9.71
C ILE A 9 -10.78 -1.43 -10.59
N ASP A 10 -11.45 -1.06 -11.68
CA ASP A 10 -12.10 -2.02 -12.59
C ASP A 10 -11.05 -2.87 -13.32
N ARG A 11 -9.93 -2.29 -13.74
CA ARG A 11 -8.80 -3.02 -14.29
C ARG A 11 -8.25 -4.05 -13.29
N CYS A 12 -8.08 -3.68 -12.02
CA CYS A 12 -7.60 -4.59 -10.98
C CYS A 12 -8.54 -5.79 -10.72
N ARG A 13 -9.83 -5.71 -11.08
CA ARG A 13 -10.78 -6.84 -10.99
C ARG A 13 -10.51 -7.95 -11.98
N THR A 14 -9.82 -7.65 -13.07
CA THR A 14 -9.53 -8.60 -14.17
C THR A 14 -8.08 -9.08 -14.19
N VAL A 15 -7.26 -8.62 -13.23
CA VAL A 15 -5.83 -8.97 -13.15
C VAL A 15 -5.64 -10.40 -12.67
N ASP A 16 -4.77 -11.13 -13.36
CA ASP A 16 -4.17 -12.37 -12.85
C ASP A 16 -3.04 -12.03 -11.85
N TRP A 17 -3.39 -11.94 -10.56
CA TRP A 17 -2.46 -11.54 -9.50
C TRP A 17 -1.29 -12.52 -9.36
N ARG A 18 -1.52 -13.82 -9.52
CA ARG A 18 -0.45 -14.81 -9.47
C ARG A 18 0.57 -14.53 -10.58
N LYS A 19 0.10 -14.50 -11.82
CA LYS A 19 0.96 -14.29 -12.98
C LYS A 19 1.67 -12.94 -12.92
N THR A 20 0.96 -11.88 -12.46
CA THR A 20 1.55 -10.55 -12.28
C THR A 20 2.72 -10.57 -11.30
N LEU A 21 2.56 -11.18 -10.12
CA LEU A 21 3.64 -11.26 -9.15
C LEU A 21 4.77 -12.18 -9.60
N GLU A 22 4.45 -13.36 -10.11
CA GLU A 22 5.45 -14.33 -10.57
C GLU A 22 6.31 -13.79 -11.73
N ASN A 23 5.73 -13.02 -12.66
CA ASN A 23 6.49 -12.38 -13.75
C ASN A 23 7.49 -11.32 -13.26
N LYS A 24 7.24 -10.73 -12.09
CA LYS A 24 8.19 -9.82 -11.42
C LYS A 24 9.22 -10.57 -10.56
N GLY A 25 9.16 -11.91 -10.51
CA GLY A 25 9.98 -12.72 -9.62
C GLY A 25 9.56 -12.64 -8.15
N TYR A 26 8.34 -12.18 -7.88
CA TYR A 26 7.80 -12.05 -6.53
C TYR A 26 7.08 -13.32 -6.08
N SER A 27 7.11 -13.57 -4.78
CA SER A 27 6.35 -14.66 -4.20
C SER A 27 4.86 -14.36 -4.18
N TYR A 28 4.07 -15.36 -4.58
CA TYR A 28 2.62 -15.35 -4.47
C TYR A 28 2.17 -16.42 -3.47
N PHE A 29 1.38 -16.02 -2.47
CA PHE A 29 0.92 -16.91 -1.39
C PHE A 29 -0.41 -17.55 -1.78
N ASP A 30 -0.35 -18.81 -2.18
CA ASP A 30 -1.51 -19.52 -2.72
C ASP A 30 -1.95 -20.73 -1.86
N LYS A 31 -1.20 -21.05 -0.81
CA LYS A 31 -1.49 -22.23 0.02
C LYS A 31 -2.09 -21.82 1.38
N GLY A 32 -3.22 -22.47 1.69
CA GLY A 32 -3.89 -22.30 2.99
C GLY A 32 -4.80 -21.08 3.06
N LYS A 33 -5.79 -21.16 3.95
CA LYS A 33 -6.73 -20.06 4.21
C LYS A 33 -6.03 -18.88 4.90
N TYR A 34 -6.45 -17.67 4.56
CA TYR A 34 -5.93 -16.42 5.12
C TYR A 34 -4.41 -16.23 5.01
N ASN A 35 -3.76 -16.84 4.00
CA ASN A 35 -2.39 -16.53 3.63
C ASN A 35 -2.44 -15.33 2.68
N LEU A 36 -2.17 -14.14 3.20
CA LEU A 36 -2.52 -12.88 2.55
C LEU A 36 -1.45 -12.42 1.56
N ASN A 37 -1.85 -12.11 0.32
CA ASN A 37 -1.10 -11.24 -0.57
C ASN A 37 -1.63 -9.81 -0.38
N LEU A 38 -0.87 -8.94 0.28
CA LEU A 38 -1.16 -7.51 0.38
C LEU A 38 -0.47 -6.79 -0.75
N ILE A 39 -1.24 -6.15 -1.64
CA ILE A 39 -0.72 -5.56 -2.88
C ILE A 39 -1.20 -4.12 -2.98
N GLY A 40 -0.27 -3.19 -3.21
CA GLY A 40 -0.56 -1.83 -3.65
C GLY A 40 -0.31 -1.72 -5.15
N VAL A 41 -1.12 -0.95 -5.83
CA VAL A 41 -0.91 -0.57 -7.23
C VAL A 41 -0.88 0.94 -7.32
N ARG A 42 0.31 1.48 -7.59
CA ARG A 42 0.50 2.91 -7.86
C ARG A 42 -0.03 3.24 -9.24
N SER A 43 -0.92 4.23 -9.32
CA SER A 43 -1.43 4.78 -10.58
C SER A 43 -0.29 5.46 -11.34
N LYS A 44 -0.39 5.48 -12.67
CA LYS A 44 0.47 6.31 -13.51
C LYS A 44 0.17 7.81 -13.38
N GLU A 45 -1.02 8.15 -12.87
CA GLU A 45 -1.46 9.52 -12.64
C GLU A 45 -1.17 9.88 -11.19
N HIS A 46 -0.12 10.66 -10.97
CA HIS A 46 0.25 11.15 -9.65
C HIS A 46 -0.56 12.39 -9.31
N GLY A 47 -0.95 12.50 -8.05
CA GLY A 47 -1.73 13.63 -7.59
C GLY A 47 -2.01 13.56 -6.08
N ASN A 48 -2.70 14.59 -5.58
CA ASN A 48 -3.09 14.66 -4.16
C ASN A 48 -4.41 13.94 -3.88
N GLU A 49 -4.69 12.85 -4.59
CA GLU A 49 -5.93 12.09 -4.52
C GLU A 49 -5.68 10.64 -4.15
N PHE A 50 -6.72 9.94 -3.67
CA PHE A 50 -6.69 8.49 -3.43
C PHE A 50 -6.97 7.75 -4.73
N ASN A 51 -6.06 7.85 -5.69
CA ASN A 51 -6.16 7.31 -7.04
C ASN A 51 -5.40 5.99 -7.24
N ASP A 52 -4.72 5.50 -6.20
CA ASP A 52 -4.09 4.19 -6.16
C ASP A 52 -5.04 3.13 -5.62
N VAL A 53 -4.62 1.88 -5.69
CA VAL A 53 -5.44 0.74 -5.30
C VAL A 53 -4.72 -0.16 -4.30
N PHE A 54 -5.41 -0.58 -3.26
CA PHE A 54 -4.96 -1.58 -2.30
C PHE A 54 -5.78 -2.87 -2.46
N ILE A 55 -5.12 -4.00 -2.58
CA ILE A 55 -5.72 -5.30 -2.82
C ILE A 55 -5.30 -6.26 -1.70
N ILE A 56 -6.24 -7.10 -1.24
CA ILE A 56 -5.96 -8.26 -0.41
C ILE A 56 -6.41 -9.49 -1.17
N ASP A 57 -5.50 -10.37 -1.55
CA ASP A 57 -5.85 -11.54 -2.31
C ASP A 57 -5.51 -12.82 -1.52
N TYR A 58 -6.53 -13.67 -1.22
CA TYR A 58 -6.37 -14.82 -0.33
C TYR A 58 -7.48 -15.86 -0.48
N TRP A 59 -7.27 -17.06 0.09
CA TRP A 59 -8.28 -18.10 0.24
C TRP A 59 -9.02 -17.96 1.57
N THR A 60 -10.34 -17.95 1.53
CA THR A 60 -11.22 -17.90 2.71
C THR A 60 -11.32 -19.27 3.37
N ALA A 61 -11.93 -19.34 4.57
CA ALA A 61 -12.14 -20.60 5.31
C ALA A 61 -12.98 -21.63 4.54
N ASN A 62 -13.89 -21.19 3.68
CA ASN A 62 -14.74 -22.07 2.86
C ASN A 62 -14.12 -22.42 1.49
N GLY A 63 -12.83 -22.18 1.29
CA GLY A 63 -12.09 -22.53 0.08
C GLY A 63 -12.43 -21.68 -1.15
N LYS A 64 -13.01 -20.51 -0.97
CA LYS A 64 -13.25 -19.55 -2.05
C LYS A 64 -12.14 -18.50 -2.07
N ARG A 65 -11.71 -18.11 -3.27
CA ARG A 65 -10.83 -16.95 -3.45
C ARG A 65 -11.62 -15.67 -3.17
N TYR A 66 -11.02 -14.77 -2.41
CA TYR A 66 -11.59 -13.46 -2.13
C TYR A 66 -10.54 -12.38 -2.33
N THR A 67 -10.87 -11.39 -3.16
CA THR A 67 -9.93 -10.37 -3.61
C THR A 67 -10.59 -8.99 -3.47
N PRO A 68 -10.78 -8.47 -2.24
CA PRO A 68 -11.29 -7.13 -2.03
C PRO A 68 -10.28 -6.08 -2.52
N ILE A 69 -10.82 -5.01 -3.11
CA ILE A 69 -10.09 -3.94 -3.77
C ILE A 69 -10.56 -2.62 -3.19
N TYR A 70 -9.63 -1.79 -2.73
CA TYR A 70 -9.91 -0.54 -2.03
C TYR A 70 -9.16 0.64 -2.63
N PRO A 71 -9.77 1.83 -2.70
CA PRO A 71 -9.06 3.05 -3.04
C PRO A 71 -8.05 3.41 -1.94
N CYS A 72 -6.85 3.77 -2.34
CA CYS A 72 -5.78 4.18 -1.43
C CYS A 72 -4.88 5.25 -2.05
N THR A 73 -3.89 5.70 -1.29
CA THR A 73 -2.69 6.32 -1.81
C THR A 73 -1.47 5.51 -1.40
N THR A 74 -0.52 5.38 -2.31
CA THR A 74 0.83 4.85 -2.08
C THR A 74 1.87 5.96 -2.06
N ASP A 75 1.40 7.20 -2.25
CA ASP A 75 2.20 8.41 -2.43
C ASP A 75 2.03 9.37 -1.24
N PRO A 76 3.02 10.23 -0.98
CA PRO A 76 2.85 11.35 -0.07
C PRO A 76 1.87 12.38 -0.66
N GLY A 77 1.08 13.02 0.22
CA GLY A 77 0.22 14.12 -0.19
C GLY A 77 0.98 15.44 -0.33
N TYR A 78 0.36 16.43 -0.98
CA TYR A 78 0.97 17.71 -1.30
C TYR A 78 1.53 18.45 -0.08
N LYS A 79 0.84 18.37 1.05
CA LYS A 79 1.34 18.98 2.31
C LYS A 79 2.69 18.38 2.72
N SER A 80 2.90 17.10 2.50
CA SER A 80 4.15 16.42 2.86
C SER A 80 5.24 16.65 1.82
N LEU A 81 4.89 16.69 0.53
CA LEU A 81 5.83 16.99 -0.55
C LEU A 81 6.40 18.40 -0.41
N THR A 82 5.54 19.41 -0.23
CA THR A 82 5.97 20.80 -0.15
C THR A 82 6.60 21.20 1.20
N ASN A 83 6.28 20.44 2.26
CA ASN A 83 6.82 20.68 3.61
C ASN A 83 7.21 19.36 4.29
N PRO A 84 8.23 18.66 3.79
CA PRO A 84 8.65 17.37 4.33
C PRO A 84 9.18 17.52 5.77
N VAL A 85 8.83 16.56 6.63
CA VAL A 85 9.31 16.49 8.01
C VAL A 85 10.82 16.24 8.07
N ASN A 86 11.36 15.49 7.10
CA ASN A 86 12.77 15.18 7.00
C ASN A 86 13.47 16.18 6.08
N ILE A 87 14.64 16.67 6.50
CA ILE A 87 15.47 17.61 5.70
C ILE A 87 15.89 16.99 4.36
N LYS A 88 16.00 15.65 4.28
CA LYS A 88 16.30 14.91 3.05
C LYS A 88 15.09 14.75 2.12
N GLY A 89 13.98 15.41 2.41
CA GLY A 89 12.77 15.33 1.61
C GLY A 89 11.80 14.19 2.00
N CYS A 90 10.74 14.06 1.21
CA CYS A 90 9.71 13.04 1.42
C CYS A 90 10.23 11.63 1.08
N ALA A 91 9.75 10.63 1.80
CA ALA A 91 10.05 9.24 1.53
C ALA A 91 8.95 8.61 0.66
N ILE A 92 9.28 8.17 -0.54
CA ILE A 92 8.37 7.53 -1.47
C ILE A 92 8.76 6.07 -1.60
N LEU A 93 7.87 5.14 -1.23
CA LEU A 93 8.17 3.70 -1.26
C LEU A 93 8.53 3.26 -2.70
N VAL A 94 9.68 2.63 -2.87
CA VAL A 94 10.10 2.08 -4.17
C VAL A 94 9.20 0.88 -4.51
N PRO A 95 8.71 0.73 -5.76
CA PRO A 95 8.02 -0.48 -6.18
C PRO A 95 8.85 -1.74 -5.93
N GLY A 96 8.22 -2.77 -5.34
CA GLY A 96 8.94 -3.98 -4.95
C GLY A 96 8.14 -4.87 -4.00
N GLN A 97 8.66 -6.06 -3.71
CA GLN A 97 8.09 -6.95 -2.72
C GLN A 97 8.88 -6.88 -1.40
N TYR A 98 8.21 -6.48 -0.33
CA TYR A 98 8.75 -6.29 1.00
C TYR A 98 8.36 -7.46 1.92
N ARG A 99 9.22 -8.49 1.93
CA ARG A 99 8.97 -9.76 2.64
C ARG A 99 9.01 -9.60 4.16
N GLY A 100 7.83 -9.77 4.80
CA GLY A 100 7.71 -9.68 6.25
C GLY A 100 8.09 -8.30 6.79
N CYS A 101 7.84 -7.24 6.03
CA CYS A 101 8.22 -5.88 6.41
C CYS A 101 7.15 -5.13 7.20
N PHE A 102 5.95 -5.69 7.34
CA PHE A 102 4.86 -5.06 8.08
C PHE A 102 4.40 -5.96 9.21
N LYS A 103 4.08 -5.36 10.35
CA LYS A 103 3.62 -6.05 11.55
C LYS A 103 2.41 -5.34 12.13
N LYS A 104 1.49 -6.09 12.74
CA LYS A 104 0.40 -5.46 13.50
C LYS A 104 0.97 -4.69 14.69
N GLY A 105 0.68 -3.39 14.76
CA GLY A 105 1.19 -2.50 15.80
C GLY A 105 0.43 -1.18 15.83
N TYR A 106 0.79 -0.29 16.77
CA TYR A 106 0.14 1.01 16.91
C TYR A 106 0.73 2.05 15.97
N HIS A 107 -0.09 2.59 15.05
CA HIS A 107 0.27 3.76 14.25
C HIS A 107 0.27 5.00 15.14
N LYS A 108 1.44 5.66 15.27
CA LYS A 108 1.64 6.86 16.11
C LYS A 108 1.11 6.71 17.56
N GLY A 109 1.06 5.49 18.09
CA GLY A 109 0.51 5.22 19.42
C GLY A 109 -1.02 5.34 19.55
N GLN A 110 -1.75 5.57 18.45
CA GLN A 110 -3.18 5.92 18.50
C GLN A 110 -4.10 4.73 18.24
N TYR A 111 -3.86 3.95 17.19
CA TYR A 111 -4.70 2.82 16.80
C TYR A 111 -3.90 1.72 16.10
N LEU A 112 -4.44 0.51 16.13
CA LEU A 112 -3.82 -0.65 15.49
C LEU A 112 -3.84 -0.52 13.97
N ALA A 113 -2.68 -0.78 13.35
CA ALA A 113 -2.42 -0.74 11.92
C ALA A 113 -1.37 -1.79 11.55
N LEU A 114 -0.94 -1.82 10.30
CA LEU A 114 0.25 -2.55 9.88
C LEU A 114 1.41 -1.55 9.83
N VAL A 115 2.32 -1.68 10.80
CA VAL A 115 3.48 -0.77 10.92
C VAL A 115 4.71 -1.38 10.30
N GLN A 116 5.60 -0.53 9.79
CA GLN A 116 6.88 -0.96 9.26
C GLN A 116 7.67 -1.70 10.34
N HIS A 117 8.18 -2.90 10.01
CA HIS A 117 8.89 -3.81 10.92
C HIS A 117 10.32 -4.11 10.46
N LYS A 118 10.61 -4.01 9.16
CA LYS A 118 11.93 -4.18 8.58
C LYS A 118 12.27 -3.01 7.67
N PRO A 119 13.56 -2.81 7.31
CA PRO A 119 13.95 -1.80 6.34
C PRO A 119 13.21 -1.96 5.01
N VAL A 120 12.87 -0.84 4.40
CA VAL A 120 12.32 -0.73 3.04
C VAL A 120 13.13 0.27 2.24
N LYS A 121 13.01 0.23 0.92
CA LYS A 121 13.66 1.18 0.02
C LYS A 121 12.70 2.32 -0.30
N VAL A 122 13.19 3.55 -0.26
CA VAL A 122 12.43 4.75 -0.61
C VAL A 122 13.26 5.63 -1.55
N PHE A 123 12.59 6.29 -2.48
CA PHE A 123 13.12 7.48 -3.12
C PHE A 123 13.05 8.66 -2.15
N ARG A 124 13.95 9.65 -2.30
CA ARG A 124 13.90 10.91 -1.58
C ARG A 124 13.54 12.03 -2.52
N ASP A 125 12.35 12.56 -2.32
CA ASP A 125 11.86 13.74 -3.02
C ASP A 125 12.28 14.99 -2.24
N THR A 126 13.19 15.80 -2.82
CA THR A 126 13.91 16.85 -2.10
C THR A 126 13.57 18.27 -2.54
N ASN A 127 12.90 18.43 -3.69
CA ASN A 127 12.72 19.75 -4.33
C ASN A 127 11.55 20.57 -3.76
N LYS A 128 10.68 19.94 -2.95
CA LYS A 128 9.55 20.59 -2.24
C LYS A 128 8.48 21.17 -3.17
N ASP A 129 8.28 20.56 -4.32
CA ASP A 129 7.20 20.92 -5.22
C ASP A 129 5.98 19.97 -5.09
N PHE A 130 5.04 20.03 -6.02
CA PHE A 130 3.83 19.21 -6.02
C PHE A 130 3.96 17.92 -6.83
N TYR A 131 5.12 17.68 -7.44
CA TYR A 131 5.37 16.52 -8.26
C TYR A 131 6.06 15.42 -7.46
N LEU A 132 5.87 14.20 -7.88
CA LEU A 132 6.45 13.02 -7.23
C LEU A 132 7.76 12.65 -7.95
N ASP A 133 8.90 12.90 -7.30
CA ASP A 133 10.21 12.59 -7.86
C ASP A 133 10.69 11.21 -7.41
N CYS A 134 10.74 10.28 -8.37
CA CYS A 134 11.23 8.92 -8.18
C CYS A 134 12.60 8.71 -8.82
N ASP A 135 13.60 9.48 -8.39
CA ASP A 135 14.97 9.38 -8.88
C ASP A 135 15.71 8.22 -8.20
N GLU A 136 16.16 7.24 -8.99
CA GLU A 136 16.90 6.07 -8.50
C GLU A 136 18.19 6.42 -7.76
N SER A 137 18.82 7.56 -8.08
CA SER A 137 20.03 8.03 -7.40
C SER A 137 19.77 8.45 -5.95
N THR A 138 18.51 8.70 -5.57
CA THR A 138 18.09 9.13 -4.23
C THR A 138 17.67 7.97 -3.33
N ILE A 139 17.72 6.72 -3.81
CA ILE A 139 17.23 5.56 -3.06
C ILE A 139 18.02 5.40 -1.76
N GLU A 140 17.26 5.36 -0.67
CA GLU A 140 17.74 4.99 0.66
C GLU A 140 17.01 3.73 1.15
N GLU A 141 17.70 2.90 1.94
CA GLU A 141 17.12 1.75 2.62
C GLU A 141 17.14 1.97 4.13
N GLY A 142 16.00 1.74 4.81
CA GLY A 142 15.94 1.96 6.25
C GLY A 142 14.52 1.89 6.84
N MET A 143 14.44 2.37 8.08
CA MET A 143 13.20 2.49 8.83
C MET A 143 12.68 3.92 8.71
N PHE A 144 11.65 4.13 7.89
CA PHE A 144 11.10 5.46 7.60
C PHE A 144 9.71 5.68 8.22
N GLY A 145 9.15 4.64 8.87
CA GLY A 145 7.80 4.70 9.40
C GLY A 145 6.72 4.58 8.32
N ILE A 146 7.05 3.95 7.19
CA ILE A 146 6.08 3.62 6.15
C ILE A 146 5.10 2.59 6.73
N ASN A 147 3.87 3.02 6.98
CA ASN A 147 2.83 2.18 7.57
C ASN A 147 1.67 2.00 6.59
N ILE A 148 0.88 0.95 6.78
CA ILE A 148 -0.40 0.75 6.09
C ILE A 148 -1.49 1.14 7.09
N HIS A 149 -2.21 2.25 6.83
CA HIS A 149 -3.19 2.79 7.75
C HIS A 149 -4.39 3.43 7.04
N LYS A 150 -5.26 4.08 7.78
CA LYS A 150 -6.47 4.73 7.25
C LYS A 150 -6.32 6.24 7.18
N ALA A 151 -7.09 6.84 6.28
CA ALA A 151 -7.47 8.25 6.33
C ALA A 151 -8.77 8.45 7.16
N GLY A 152 -9.60 9.41 6.82
CA GLY A 152 -10.89 9.67 7.46
C GLY A 152 -11.98 8.65 7.12
N GLU A 153 -13.24 9.02 7.27
CA GLU A 153 -14.36 8.14 6.94
C GLU A 153 -14.49 7.90 5.44
N SER A 154 -14.29 8.96 4.64
CA SER A 154 -14.33 8.91 3.17
C SER A 154 -13.54 10.07 2.61
N SER A 155 -12.20 9.94 2.61
CA SER A 155 -11.29 11.00 2.16
C SER A 155 -11.12 10.95 0.64
N ILE A 156 -10.99 12.13 0.02
CA ILE A 156 -10.75 12.28 -1.42
C ILE A 156 -9.35 12.83 -1.64
N VAL A 157 -8.90 13.74 -0.78
CA VAL A 157 -7.62 14.44 -0.85
C VAL A 157 -6.66 13.84 0.15
N VAL A 158 -5.42 13.59 -0.27
CA VAL A 158 -4.39 12.94 0.54
C VAL A 158 -3.78 13.91 1.56
N ASP A 159 -3.29 15.06 1.13
CA ASP A 159 -2.66 16.11 1.95
C ASP A 159 -1.77 15.56 3.09
N GLY A 160 -2.20 15.75 4.32
CA GLY A 160 -1.47 15.35 5.53
C GLY A 160 -1.73 13.88 5.96
N TRP A 161 -2.55 13.12 5.26
CA TRP A 161 -2.78 11.72 5.59
C TRP A 161 -1.57 10.84 5.29
N SER A 162 -0.81 11.16 4.24
CA SER A 162 0.39 10.42 3.87
C SER A 162 1.63 11.32 3.76
N ALA A 163 2.72 10.88 4.38
CA ALA A 163 4.07 11.38 4.16
C ALA A 163 4.96 10.25 3.58
N GLY A 164 4.33 9.36 2.77
CA GLY A 164 4.91 8.14 2.19
C GLY A 164 4.26 6.85 2.67
N CYS A 165 3.33 6.89 3.64
CA CYS A 165 2.55 5.73 4.08
C CYS A 165 1.59 5.25 3.00
N GLN A 166 1.21 3.97 3.09
CA GLN A 166 0.16 3.36 2.27
C GLN A 166 -1.18 3.59 2.98
N VAL A 167 -2.04 4.45 2.45
CA VAL A 167 -3.21 4.95 3.21
C VAL A 167 -4.51 4.62 2.50
N LEU A 168 -5.37 3.81 3.13
CA LEU A 168 -6.71 3.52 2.63
C LEU A 168 -7.61 4.75 2.79
N ALA A 169 -8.35 5.10 1.74
CA ALA A 169 -9.18 6.31 1.68
C ALA A 169 -10.34 6.32 2.68
N ARG A 170 -10.86 5.12 3.01
CA ARG A 170 -12.06 4.96 3.84
C ARG A 170 -11.76 4.13 5.08
N SER A 171 -12.23 4.60 6.23
CA SER A 171 -12.06 3.89 7.50
C SER A 171 -12.75 2.51 7.53
N MET A 172 -13.83 2.32 6.77
CA MET A 172 -14.51 1.02 6.63
C MET A 172 -13.63 -0.02 5.95
N ASP A 173 -12.96 0.34 4.85
CA ASP A 173 -12.06 -0.55 4.11
C ASP A 173 -10.88 -0.98 4.99
N PHE A 174 -10.33 -0.03 5.73
CA PHE A 174 -9.27 -0.31 6.68
C PHE A 174 -9.73 -1.24 7.82
N ARG A 175 -10.96 -1.09 8.30
CA ARG A 175 -11.54 -2.00 9.30
C ARG A 175 -11.64 -3.43 8.74
N GLU A 176 -12.07 -3.57 7.49
CA GLU A 176 -12.11 -4.87 6.80
C GLU A 176 -10.71 -5.48 6.68
N LEU A 177 -9.70 -4.71 6.22
CA LEU A 177 -8.30 -5.14 6.20
C LEU A 177 -7.85 -5.67 7.56
N MET A 178 -8.08 -4.92 8.64
CA MET A 178 -7.63 -5.32 9.98
C MET A 178 -8.39 -6.54 10.52
N ASN A 179 -9.66 -6.74 10.14
CA ASN A 179 -10.40 -7.95 10.46
C ASN A 179 -9.80 -9.18 9.75
N ILE A 180 -9.45 -9.06 8.46
CA ILE A 180 -8.79 -10.13 7.69
C ILE A 180 -7.42 -10.44 8.28
N VAL A 181 -6.63 -9.42 8.62
CA VAL A 181 -5.34 -9.55 9.32
C VAL A 181 -5.49 -10.32 10.63
N ASN A 182 -6.51 -10.02 11.43
CA ASN A 182 -6.76 -10.72 12.69
C ASN A 182 -7.12 -12.21 12.48
N LEU A 183 -7.74 -12.59 11.36
CA LEU A 183 -8.00 -13.99 10.99
C LEU A 183 -6.73 -14.70 10.50
N ALA A 184 -5.80 -13.97 9.91
CA ALA A 184 -4.52 -14.51 9.42
C ALA A 184 -3.52 -14.79 10.55
N ILE A 185 -3.45 -13.93 11.56
CA ILE A 185 -2.45 -13.99 12.66
C ILE A 185 -2.36 -15.36 13.35
N PRO A 186 -3.46 -16.00 13.77
CA PRO A 186 -3.38 -17.32 14.43
C PRO A 186 -2.81 -18.43 13.54
N LEU A 187 -2.79 -18.24 12.22
CA LEU A 187 -2.37 -19.23 11.23
C LEU A 187 -0.96 -18.98 10.71
N TRP A 188 -0.58 -17.71 10.55
CA TRP A 188 0.62 -17.30 9.81
C TRP A 188 1.54 -16.36 10.60
N GLY A 189 1.17 -16.00 11.84
CA GLY A 189 1.88 -14.99 12.63
C GLY A 189 1.47 -13.56 12.28
N ASP A 190 2.05 -12.60 13.01
CA ASP A 190 1.67 -11.18 12.96
C ASP A 190 2.52 -10.33 11.99
N VAL A 191 3.31 -10.99 11.14
CA VAL A 191 4.23 -10.37 10.19
C VAL A 191 3.77 -10.62 8.75
N PHE A 192 3.66 -9.55 7.97
CA PHE A 192 3.05 -9.57 6.63
C PHE A 192 4.01 -9.07 5.56
N THR A 193 3.87 -9.65 4.37
CA THR A 193 4.52 -9.19 3.14
C THR A 193 3.62 -8.21 2.42
N TYR A 194 4.19 -7.11 1.95
CA TYR A 194 3.51 -6.14 1.09
C TYR A 194 4.24 -6.03 -0.24
N THR A 195 3.51 -6.00 -1.34
CA THR A 195 4.06 -5.79 -2.68
C THR A 195 3.49 -4.49 -3.24
N LEU A 196 4.36 -3.55 -3.61
CA LEU A 196 3.99 -2.36 -4.35
C LEU A 196 4.31 -2.57 -5.82
N LEU A 197 3.30 -2.50 -6.66
CA LEU A 197 3.37 -2.54 -8.12
C LEU A 197 3.08 -1.15 -8.71
N GLU A 198 3.50 -0.94 -9.94
CA GLU A 198 3.03 0.15 -10.77
C GLU A 198 1.92 -0.32 -11.70
N GLU A 199 1.04 0.57 -12.13
CA GLU A 199 -0.06 0.25 -13.04
C GLU A 199 0.39 -0.48 -14.32
N LYS A 200 1.59 -0.18 -14.82
CA LYS A 200 2.18 -0.83 -16.01
C LYS A 200 2.53 -2.31 -15.81
N ASP A 201 2.66 -2.76 -14.56
CA ASP A 201 3.04 -4.14 -14.22
C ASP A 201 1.86 -5.13 -14.29
N LEU A 202 0.63 -4.64 -14.40
CA LEU A 202 -0.59 -5.44 -14.35
C LEU A 202 -0.77 -6.30 -15.60
N ILE A 203 -1.01 -7.61 -15.41
CA ILE A 203 -1.31 -8.59 -16.46
C ILE A 203 -2.80 -8.96 -16.37
N ILE A 204 -3.51 -8.77 -17.46
CA ILE A 204 -4.94 -9.07 -17.61
C ILE A 204 -5.10 -10.40 -18.34
#